data_a9ab79ec09d304d34e18899f5a44ccb7
#
_entry.id   a9ab79ec09d304d34e18899f5a44ccb7
#
_cell.length_a   1.000
_cell.length_b   1.000
_cell.length_c   1.000
_cell.angle_alpha   90.00
_cell.angle_beta   90.00
_cell.angle_gamma   90.00
#
_symmetry.space_group_name_H-M   'P 1'
#
loop_
_entity.id
_entity.type
_entity.pdbx_description
1 polymer ?
#
loop_
_entity_poly.entity_id
_entity_poly.type
_entity_poly.pdbx_seq_one_letter_code
_entity_poly.pdbx_strand_id
1 'polypeptide(L)'
;MHAPNFNVAPSTFEPVIRVEKDTTVREMVLMRWGLVPFFAKSLTDWKGFSTINAKAETITSSATWRGPFKSRGCIVPADYFYEWKALDDSKKPRKQPYAISLKSGKPLAFAGLWDSWHDKGSNTWLQTFSIITTEANEVMS
;
A
#
# COMPACT_ATOMS: atom_id res chain seq x y z
N MET A 1 13.58 -15.75 2.66
CA MET A 1 13.99 -14.42 2.21
C MET A 1 13.20 -14.05 0.96
N HIS A 2 12.68 -12.83 0.92
CA HIS A 2 11.95 -12.34 -0.25
C HIS A 2 12.93 -12.04 -1.39
N ALA A 3 12.65 -12.56 -2.59
CA ALA A 3 13.48 -12.28 -3.75
C ALA A 3 13.29 -10.84 -4.23
N PRO A 4 14.35 -10.19 -4.74
CA PRO A 4 14.19 -8.84 -5.31
C PRO A 4 13.16 -8.82 -6.43
N ASN A 5 12.33 -7.80 -6.44
CA ASN A 5 11.36 -7.58 -7.48
C ASN A 5 11.43 -6.12 -7.93
N PHE A 6 11.86 -5.91 -9.15
CA PHE A 6 12.09 -4.57 -9.70
C PHE A 6 10.84 -3.94 -10.32
N ASN A 7 9.74 -4.69 -10.36
CA ASN A 7 8.48 -4.21 -10.93
C ASN A 7 7.31 -4.75 -10.12
N VAL A 8 7.18 -4.28 -8.86
CA VAL A 8 6.12 -4.69 -7.96
C VAL A 8 4.77 -4.19 -8.48
N ALA A 9 3.80 -5.09 -8.57
CA ALA A 9 2.45 -4.79 -9.04
C ALA A 9 1.42 -5.03 -7.93
N PRO A 10 0.26 -4.36 -8.00
CA PRO A 10 -0.85 -4.69 -7.09
C PRO A 10 -1.22 -6.16 -7.14
N SER A 11 -1.72 -6.69 -6.04
CA SER A 11 -2.08 -8.09 -5.82
C SER A 11 -0.90 -9.04 -5.63
N THR A 12 0.33 -8.55 -5.58
CA THR A 12 1.49 -9.36 -5.21
C THR A 12 1.75 -9.27 -3.71
N PHE A 13 2.44 -10.28 -3.17
CA PHE A 13 2.85 -10.30 -1.77
C PHE A 13 4.19 -9.64 -1.62
N GLU A 14 4.26 -8.64 -0.73
CA GLU A 14 5.43 -7.83 -0.53
C GLU A 14 5.74 -7.69 0.96
N PRO A 15 7.01 -7.48 1.35
CA PRO A 15 7.36 -7.30 2.75
C PRO A 15 6.87 -5.96 3.28
N VAL A 16 6.22 -5.99 4.43
CA VAL A 16 5.88 -4.78 5.19
C VAL A 16 6.38 -4.95 6.62
N ILE A 17 6.67 -3.83 7.26
CA ILE A 17 7.16 -3.80 8.63
C ILE A 17 6.04 -3.27 9.51
N ARG A 18 5.69 -4.03 10.55
CA ARG A 18 4.69 -3.65 11.53
C ARG A 18 5.19 -3.94 12.93
N VAL A 19 4.50 -3.42 13.93
CA VAL A 19 4.76 -3.76 15.32
C VAL A 19 3.95 -5.00 15.68
N GLU A 20 4.61 -5.99 16.27
CA GLU A 20 3.96 -7.20 16.76
C GLU A 20 2.93 -6.84 17.82
N LYS A 21 1.79 -7.53 17.80
CA LYS A 21 0.67 -7.25 18.70
C LYS A 21 1.11 -7.29 20.17
N ASP A 22 0.68 -6.28 20.92
CA ASP A 22 0.93 -6.14 22.37
C ASP A 22 2.40 -6.03 22.76
N THR A 23 3.27 -5.69 21.81
CA THR A 23 4.70 -5.48 22.07
C THR A 23 5.18 -4.21 21.37
N THR A 24 6.47 -3.91 21.54
CA THR A 24 7.16 -2.86 20.76
C THR A 24 8.08 -3.44 19.70
N VAL A 25 8.02 -4.76 19.51
CA VAL A 25 8.90 -5.47 18.58
C VAL A 25 8.42 -5.25 17.13
N ARG A 26 9.33 -4.82 16.29
CA ARG A 26 9.06 -4.70 14.84
C ARG A 26 9.25 -6.04 14.18
N GLU A 27 8.34 -6.38 13.27
CA GLU A 27 8.44 -7.61 12.49
C GLU A 27 8.20 -7.33 11.01
N MET A 28 8.85 -8.11 10.16
CA MET A 28 8.63 -8.05 8.73
C MET A 28 7.70 -9.18 8.32
N VAL A 29 6.62 -8.85 7.64
CA VAL A 29 5.56 -9.80 7.25
C VAL A 29 5.26 -9.62 5.77
N LEU A 30 5.03 -10.71 5.06
CA LEU A 30 4.55 -10.64 3.67
C LEU A 30 3.04 -10.40 3.68
N MET A 31 2.63 -9.35 2.98
CA MET A 31 1.22 -9.02 2.81
C MET A 31 0.91 -8.72 1.36
N ARG A 32 -0.33 -8.99 0.95
CA ARG A 32 -0.78 -8.69 -0.41
C ARG A 32 -1.07 -7.19 -0.56
N TRP A 33 -0.57 -6.59 -1.61
CA TRP A 33 -0.80 -5.18 -1.89
C TRP A 33 -2.18 -4.98 -2.53
N GLY A 34 -3.02 -4.24 -1.87
CA GLY A 34 -4.42 -4.02 -2.21
C GLY A 34 -5.28 -4.43 -1.02
N LEU A 35 -5.57 -3.48 -0.13
CA LEU A 35 -6.24 -3.77 1.13
C LEU A 35 -7.64 -4.34 0.92
N VAL A 36 -7.91 -5.45 1.59
CA VAL A 36 -9.24 -6.05 1.66
C VAL A 36 -9.74 -5.80 3.09
N PRO A 37 -10.77 -4.96 3.28
CA PRO A 37 -11.24 -4.65 4.62
C PRO A 37 -11.89 -5.86 5.27
N PHE A 38 -11.89 -5.89 6.60
CA PHE A 38 -12.42 -7.02 7.36
C PHE A 38 -13.88 -7.33 7.02
N PHE A 39 -14.66 -6.34 6.59
CA PHE A 39 -16.07 -6.51 6.28
C PHE A 39 -16.33 -6.95 4.84
N ALA A 40 -15.31 -7.13 4.02
CA ALA A 40 -15.48 -7.60 2.64
C ALA A 40 -16.06 -9.02 2.64
N LYS A 41 -17.05 -9.26 1.77
CA LYS A 41 -17.73 -10.56 1.70
C LYS A 41 -16.92 -11.58 0.93
N SER A 42 -16.22 -11.15 -0.13
CA SER A 42 -15.43 -12.04 -0.97
C SER A 42 -14.34 -11.27 -1.70
N LEU A 43 -13.30 -11.97 -2.15
CA LEU A 43 -12.27 -11.38 -3.01
C LEU A 43 -12.81 -11.04 -4.40
N THR A 44 -13.85 -11.73 -4.84
CA THR A 44 -14.49 -11.43 -6.12
C THR A 44 -15.12 -10.05 -6.09
N ASP A 45 -15.77 -9.69 -4.98
CA ASP A 45 -16.40 -8.38 -4.81
C ASP A 45 -15.37 -7.30 -4.44
N TRP A 46 -14.25 -7.69 -3.86
CA TRP A 46 -13.23 -6.76 -3.39
C TRP A 46 -11.85 -7.17 -3.86
N LYS A 47 -11.50 -6.77 -5.08
CA LYS A 47 -10.23 -7.17 -5.70
C LYS A 47 -9.01 -6.41 -5.21
N GLY A 48 -9.21 -5.30 -4.50
CA GLY A 48 -8.12 -4.50 -3.95
C GLY A 48 -7.52 -3.48 -4.90
N PHE A 49 -8.02 -3.36 -6.13
CA PHE A 49 -7.46 -2.39 -7.08
C PHE A 49 -7.74 -0.94 -6.68
N SER A 50 -8.90 -0.68 -6.09
CA SER A 50 -9.26 0.66 -5.61
C SER A 50 -8.63 0.99 -4.26
N THR A 51 -8.01 0.01 -3.61
CA THR A 51 -7.45 0.14 -2.26
C THR A 51 -5.94 -0.12 -2.21
N ILE A 52 -5.26 0.03 -3.33
CA ILE A 52 -3.80 0.01 -3.36
C ILE A 52 -3.23 1.27 -2.67
N ASN A 53 -3.97 2.37 -2.73
CA ASN A 53 -3.64 3.63 -2.07
C ASN A 53 -4.76 4.08 -1.14
N ALA A 54 -4.38 4.64 0.00
CA ALA A 54 -5.29 5.26 0.95
C ALA A 54 -4.99 6.76 0.98
N LYS A 55 -5.96 7.59 0.62
CA LYS A 55 -5.78 9.05 0.61
C LYS A 55 -5.77 9.59 2.04
N ALA A 56 -4.69 10.28 2.41
CA ALA A 56 -4.53 10.85 3.74
C ALA A 56 -5.73 11.73 4.14
N GLU A 57 -6.35 12.40 3.17
CA GLU A 57 -7.46 13.31 3.39
C GLU A 57 -8.74 12.60 3.84
N THR A 58 -8.87 11.30 3.60
CA THR A 58 -10.08 10.54 3.89
C THR A 58 -9.90 9.36 4.83
N ILE A 59 -8.67 9.07 5.27
CA ILE A 59 -8.41 7.86 6.05
C ILE A 59 -9.10 7.84 7.42
N THR A 60 -9.42 9.00 7.98
CA THR A 60 -10.08 9.09 9.29
C THR A 60 -11.60 8.95 9.22
N SER A 61 -12.19 9.14 8.04
CA SER A 61 -13.66 9.14 7.87
C SER A 61 -14.20 7.94 7.13
N SER A 62 -13.40 7.31 6.29
CA SER A 62 -13.84 6.16 5.47
C SER A 62 -13.97 4.88 6.30
N ALA A 63 -15.03 4.13 6.08
CA ALA A 63 -15.23 2.83 6.74
C ALA A 63 -14.08 1.85 6.45
N THR A 64 -13.50 1.93 5.27
CA THR A 64 -12.37 1.07 4.86
C THR A 64 -11.11 1.37 5.66
N TRP A 65 -10.86 2.65 5.97
CA TRP A 65 -9.58 3.09 6.51
C TRP A 65 -9.59 3.41 8.00
N ARG A 66 -10.75 3.70 8.60
CA ARG A 66 -10.83 4.12 10.01
C ARG A 66 -10.22 3.11 10.97
N GLY A 67 -10.56 1.85 10.81
CA GLY A 67 -10.03 0.79 11.67
C GLY A 67 -8.53 0.61 11.51
N PRO A 68 -8.04 0.38 10.28
CA PRO A 68 -6.61 0.29 10.04
C PRO A 68 -5.82 1.51 10.51
N PHE A 69 -6.32 2.72 10.28
CA PHE A 69 -5.64 3.94 10.73
C PHE A 69 -5.47 3.99 12.23
N LYS A 70 -6.44 3.48 12.97
CA LYS A 70 -6.44 3.51 14.43
C LYS A 70 -5.36 2.61 15.05
N SER A 71 -5.12 1.44 14.46
CA SER A 71 -4.31 0.40 15.12
C SER A 71 -3.45 -0.44 14.20
N ARG A 72 -3.53 -0.27 12.89
CA ARG A 72 -2.84 -1.14 11.93
C ARG A 72 -2.00 -0.35 10.93
N GLY A 73 -1.16 0.53 11.46
CA GLY A 73 -0.15 1.21 10.67
C GLY A 73 1.00 0.27 10.35
N CYS A 74 1.65 0.50 9.21
CA CYS A 74 2.85 -0.25 8.83
C CYS A 74 3.78 0.63 8.00
N ILE A 75 4.97 0.11 7.76
CA ILE A 75 5.97 0.74 6.90
C ILE A 75 6.18 -0.18 5.70
N VAL A 76 6.13 0.39 4.51
CA VAL A 76 6.34 -0.35 3.27
C VAL A 76 7.70 0.08 2.69
N PRO A 77 8.74 -0.76 2.80
CA PRO A 77 10.05 -0.41 2.25
C PRO A 77 10.08 -0.60 0.73
N ALA A 78 10.78 0.29 0.04
CA ALA A 78 10.98 0.19 -1.40
C ALA A 78 12.28 0.90 -1.78
N ASP A 79 12.99 0.41 -2.79
CA ASP A 79 14.20 1.04 -3.26
C ASP A 79 13.89 2.29 -4.09
N TYR A 80 12.81 2.25 -4.86
CA TYR A 80 12.32 3.36 -5.66
C TYR A 80 10.84 3.15 -5.97
N PHE A 81 10.18 4.20 -6.46
CA PHE A 81 8.82 4.11 -6.98
C PHE A 81 8.71 4.85 -8.30
N TYR A 82 7.72 4.49 -9.11
CA TYR A 82 7.45 5.16 -10.37
C TYR A 82 6.38 6.21 -10.20
N GLU A 83 6.61 7.36 -10.85
CA GLU A 83 5.61 8.40 -10.99
C GLU A 83 5.45 8.73 -12.46
N TRP A 84 4.21 8.94 -12.89
CA TRP A 84 3.89 9.19 -14.29
C TRP A 84 3.64 10.67 -14.48
N LYS A 85 4.40 11.28 -15.39
CA LYS A 85 4.21 12.69 -15.75
C LYS A 85 3.59 12.80 -17.12
N ALA A 86 2.59 13.69 -17.27
CA ALA A 86 2.03 14.04 -18.56
C ALA A 86 3.05 14.84 -19.37
N LEU A 87 3.24 14.48 -20.65
CA LEU A 87 4.17 15.15 -21.55
C LEU A 87 3.52 16.32 -22.31
N ASP A 88 2.19 16.40 -22.32
CA ASP A 88 1.43 17.41 -23.03
C ASP A 88 0.10 17.72 -22.33
N ASP A 89 -0.60 18.77 -22.78
CA ASP A 89 -1.86 19.21 -22.19
C ASP A 89 -3.09 18.64 -22.92
N SER A 90 -2.93 17.62 -23.76
CA SER A 90 -4.05 17.02 -24.47
C SER A 90 -5.00 16.27 -23.54
N LYS A 91 -6.22 15.95 -24.03
CA LYS A 91 -7.20 15.18 -23.27
C LYS A 91 -6.71 13.78 -22.91
N LYS A 92 -5.82 13.22 -23.74
CA LYS A 92 -5.17 11.92 -23.50
C LYS A 92 -3.66 12.13 -23.61
N PRO A 93 -3.02 12.79 -22.63
CA PRO A 93 -1.60 13.07 -22.71
C PRO A 93 -0.78 11.80 -22.70
N ARG A 94 0.32 11.79 -23.44
CA ARG A 94 1.33 10.75 -23.29
C ARG A 94 1.97 10.94 -21.92
N LYS A 95 2.24 9.84 -21.24
CA LYS A 95 2.85 9.85 -19.92
C LYS A 95 4.22 9.19 -19.94
N GLN A 96 5.15 9.80 -19.24
CA GLN A 96 6.50 9.27 -19.08
C GLN A 96 6.66 8.79 -17.64
N PRO A 97 7.06 7.51 -17.41
CA PRO A 97 7.37 7.05 -16.07
C PRO A 97 8.74 7.57 -15.62
N TYR A 98 8.81 7.95 -14.36
CA TYR A 98 10.06 8.36 -13.71
C TYR A 98 10.26 7.51 -12.47
N ALA A 99 11.44 6.94 -12.31
CA ALA A 99 11.82 6.24 -11.09
C ALA A 99 12.33 7.25 -10.07
N ILE A 100 11.75 7.24 -8.88
CA ILE A 100 12.11 8.15 -7.80
C ILE A 100 12.74 7.34 -6.67
N SER A 101 13.92 7.76 -6.23
CA SER A 101 14.66 7.12 -5.14
C SER A 101 15.33 8.17 -4.27
N LEU A 102 15.80 7.76 -3.09
CA LEU A 102 16.60 8.64 -2.25
C LEU A 102 17.99 8.80 -2.81
N LYS A 103 18.53 10.01 -2.71
CA LYS A 103 19.91 10.30 -3.16
C LYS A 103 20.97 9.48 -2.42
N SER A 104 20.66 9.09 -1.19
CA SER A 104 21.57 8.28 -0.36
C SER A 104 21.67 6.82 -0.81
N GLY A 105 20.81 6.37 -1.72
CA GLY A 105 20.71 4.97 -2.12
C GLY A 105 20.04 4.08 -1.09
N LYS A 106 19.60 4.65 0.04
CA LYS A 106 18.85 3.90 1.06
C LYS A 106 17.42 3.63 0.62
N PRO A 107 16.78 2.57 1.12
CA PRO A 107 15.37 2.30 0.80
C PRO A 107 14.46 3.45 1.20
N LEU A 108 13.44 3.68 0.38
CA LEU A 108 12.32 4.55 0.71
C LEU A 108 11.44 3.85 1.74
N ALA A 109 10.85 4.63 2.64
CA ALA A 109 9.89 4.11 3.61
C ALA A 109 8.54 4.81 3.38
N PHE A 110 7.54 4.04 2.97
CA PHE A 110 6.18 4.55 2.81
C PHE A 110 5.35 4.22 4.02
N ALA A 111 4.53 5.17 4.46
CA ALA A 111 3.51 4.89 5.46
C ALA A 111 2.40 4.07 4.82
N GLY A 112 1.95 3.05 5.52
CA GLY A 112 0.89 2.19 5.04
C GLY A 112 -0.11 1.83 6.12
N LEU A 113 -1.20 1.22 5.68
CA LEU A 113 -2.24 0.65 6.53
C LEU A 113 -2.43 -0.80 6.12
N TRP A 114 -2.79 -1.66 7.07
CA TRP A 114 -3.06 -3.05 6.76
C TRP A 114 -4.34 -3.51 7.43
N ASP A 115 -4.89 -4.59 6.92
CA ASP A 115 -6.06 -5.25 7.52
C ASP A 115 -5.94 -6.76 7.36
N SER A 116 -6.68 -7.47 8.17
CA SER A 116 -6.76 -8.91 8.14
C SER A 116 -8.18 -9.32 7.76
N TRP A 117 -8.31 -10.08 6.67
CA TRP A 117 -9.60 -10.52 6.15
C TRP A 117 -9.73 -12.02 6.31
N HIS A 118 -10.87 -12.46 6.84
CA HIS A 118 -11.18 -13.87 7.02
C HIS A 118 -12.02 -14.39 5.87
N ASP A 119 -11.48 -15.35 5.14
CA ASP A 119 -12.23 -16.06 4.11
C ASP A 119 -13.01 -17.20 4.75
N LYS A 120 -14.33 -17.02 4.88
CA LYS A 120 -15.20 -18.01 5.51
C LYS A 120 -15.28 -19.30 4.70
N GLY A 121 -15.17 -19.22 3.38
CA GLY A 121 -15.23 -20.39 2.52
C GLY A 121 -14.08 -21.35 2.72
N SER A 122 -12.86 -20.84 2.83
CA SER A 122 -11.65 -21.64 3.02
C SER A 122 -11.17 -21.68 4.47
N ASN A 123 -11.78 -20.87 5.35
CA ASN A 123 -11.36 -20.68 6.75
C ASN A 123 -9.89 -20.26 6.84
N THR A 124 -9.46 -19.36 5.97
CA THR A 124 -8.11 -18.81 5.97
C THR A 124 -8.14 -17.30 6.19
N TRP A 125 -7.02 -16.77 6.65
CA TRP A 125 -6.84 -15.33 6.84
C TRP A 125 -5.90 -14.77 5.79
N LEU A 126 -6.27 -13.63 5.22
CA LEU A 126 -5.46 -12.90 4.26
C LEU A 126 -5.11 -11.54 4.84
N GLN A 127 -3.82 -11.26 4.95
CA GLN A 127 -3.35 -9.94 5.37
C GLN A 127 -2.97 -9.13 4.14
N THR A 128 -3.49 -7.92 4.08
CA THR A 128 -3.34 -7.03 2.93
C THR A 128 -2.98 -5.63 3.40
N PHE A 129 -2.35 -4.85 2.52
CA PHE A 129 -1.92 -3.50 2.87
C PHE A 129 -2.22 -2.51 1.75
N SER A 130 -2.15 -1.23 2.14
CA SER A 130 -2.30 -0.09 1.26
C SER A 130 -1.22 0.92 1.59
N ILE A 131 -0.83 1.73 0.61
CA ILE A 131 0.14 2.82 0.81
C ILE A 131 -0.64 4.12 0.97
N ILE A 132 -0.32 4.88 2.02
CA ILE A 132 -0.94 6.18 2.26
C ILE A 132 -0.34 7.18 1.27
N THR A 133 -1.22 7.89 0.58
CA THR A 133 -0.83 8.94 -0.36
C THR A 133 -1.46 10.27 0.06
N THR A 134 -0.85 11.34 -0.38
CA THR A 134 -1.38 12.68 -0.20
C THR A 134 -1.24 13.43 -1.53
N GLU A 135 -1.88 14.59 -1.63
CA GLU A 135 -1.74 15.40 -2.82
C GLU A 135 -0.28 15.81 -3.00
N ALA A 136 0.16 15.86 -4.27
CA ALA A 136 1.50 16.30 -4.59
C ALA A 136 1.72 17.73 -4.11
N ASN A 137 2.87 17.97 -3.47
CA ASN A 137 3.26 19.30 -3.03
C ASN A 137 4.43 19.81 -3.89
N GLU A 138 4.89 21.04 -3.62
CA GLU A 138 5.97 21.64 -4.40
C GLU A 138 7.27 20.83 -4.39
N VAL A 139 7.51 20.09 -3.33
CA VAL A 139 8.70 19.25 -3.21
C VAL A 139 8.61 18.00 -4.09
N MET A 140 7.40 17.48 -4.26
CA MET A 140 7.14 16.25 -5.01
C MET A 140 6.79 16.49 -6.47
N SER A 141 6.33 17.68 -6.78
CA SER A 141 5.87 18.03 -8.14
C SER A 141 7.00 18.40 -9.11
#